data_71dcf926dbb4f6f1cb81f2532f40cc12
#
_entry.id   71dcf926dbb4f6f1cb81f2532f40cc12
#
_cell.length_a   1.000
_cell.length_b   1.000
_cell.length_c   1.000
_cell.angle_alpha   90.00
_cell.angle_beta   90.00
_cell.angle_gamma   90.00
#
_symmetry.space_group_name_H-M   'P 1'
#
loop_
_entity.id
_entity.type
_entity.pdbx_description
1 polymer ?
#
loop_
_entity_poly.entity_id
_entity_poly.type
_entity_poly.pdbx_seq_one_letter_code
_entity_poly.pdbx_strand_id
1 'polypeptide(L)'
;MIHPTYLKMKEEQEKLLSRPNCVSDFYNGIYDRYANPVLTREHIPLHWRFDLDSSTNPYFEERLGVNAVFNAGAVKLGGKYCLVARVEGNDRKSFFAVAESDKGTEGFRFRSHPIRMPVNTEDETNVYDMRLTQHEDGWIYGVFCVEKSAGTADLSDAVASAGIARTKDLENWERLPDLVTLRSPQQRNVTLLPEFVDGKYAFYTRPMDGFIETGSGGGIGFGLAEDITHAVIDEERMTSIRRYHTITESKNGAGA
;
A
#
# COMPACT_ATOMS: atom_id res chain seq x y z
N MET A 1 15.70 7.59 30.97
CA MET A 1 15.79 6.18 31.54
C MET A 1 14.76 5.34 30.80
N ILE A 2 15.14 4.14 30.33
CA ILE A 2 14.19 3.25 29.62
C ILE A 2 13.06 2.82 30.55
N HIS A 3 11.82 2.93 30.08
CA HIS A 3 10.65 2.57 30.87
C HIS A 3 10.60 1.04 31.13
N PRO A 4 10.30 0.56 32.34
CA PRO A 4 10.26 -0.89 32.64
C PRO A 4 9.28 -1.68 31.78
N THR A 5 8.12 -1.11 31.46
CA THR A 5 7.10 -1.72 30.58
C THR A 5 7.61 -1.99 29.17
N TYR A 6 8.54 -1.15 28.67
CA TYR A 6 9.15 -1.35 27.37
C TYR A 6 9.88 -2.70 27.25
N LEU A 7 10.60 -3.11 28.28
CA LEU A 7 11.36 -4.38 28.25
C LEU A 7 10.43 -5.58 28.08
N LYS A 8 9.29 -5.56 28.79
CA LYS A 8 8.27 -6.62 28.66
C LYS A 8 7.64 -6.61 27.27
N MET A 9 7.22 -5.46 26.80
CA MET A 9 6.62 -5.34 25.44
C MET A 9 7.60 -5.74 24.34
N LYS A 10 8.88 -5.40 24.49
CA LYS A 10 9.93 -5.82 23.56
C LYS A 10 10.08 -7.34 23.49
N GLU A 11 10.06 -8.02 24.65
CA GLU A 11 10.12 -9.49 24.69
C GLU A 11 8.90 -10.12 24.02
N GLU A 12 7.71 -9.59 24.28
CA GLU A 12 6.49 -10.05 23.64
C GLU A 12 6.50 -9.82 22.12
N GLN A 13 7.00 -8.68 21.68
CA GLN A 13 7.15 -8.37 20.25
C GLN A 13 8.17 -9.30 19.59
N GLU A 14 9.33 -9.59 20.21
CA GLU A 14 10.30 -10.53 19.66
C GLU A 14 9.74 -11.95 19.52
N LYS A 15 8.90 -12.40 20.45
CA LYS A 15 8.18 -13.67 20.31
C LYS A 15 7.25 -13.67 19.10
N LEU A 16 6.54 -12.57 18.87
CA LEU A 16 5.68 -12.38 17.71
C LEU A 16 6.50 -12.39 16.39
N LEU A 17 7.56 -11.60 16.33
CA LEU A 17 8.41 -11.44 15.15
C LEU A 17 9.16 -12.72 14.76
N SER A 18 9.40 -13.62 15.71
CA SER A 18 10.08 -14.90 15.49
C SER A 18 9.12 -16.09 15.40
N ARG A 19 7.79 -15.85 15.47
CA ARG A 19 6.79 -16.92 15.44
C ARG A 19 6.78 -17.62 14.08
N PRO A 20 6.95 -18.97 14.04
CA PRO A 20 6.76 -19.73 12.81
C PRO A 20 5.32 -19.60 12.29
N ASN A 21 5.17 -19.60 10.98
CA ASN A 21 3.86 -19.50 10.34
C ASN A 21 3.60 -20.75 9.49
N CYS A 22 2.76 -21.62 9.99
CA CYS A 22 2.41 -22.89 9.34
C CYS A 22 1.30 -22.67 8.31
N VAL A 23 1.28 -23.51 7.28
CA VAL A 23 0.15 -23.62 6.36
C VAL A 23 -1.07 -24.09 7.17
N SER A 24 -2.22 -23.46 6.95
CA SER A 24 -3.49 -23.88 7.55
C SER A 24 -4.10 -25.06 6.79
N ASP A 25 -5.08 -25.71 7.39
CA ASP A 25 -5.82 -26.81 6.74
C ASP A 25 -6.70 -26.35 5.57
N PHE A 26 -6.78 -25.03 5.34
CA PHE A 26 -7.56 -24.47 4.24
C PHE A 26 -6.76 -24.50 2.94
N TYR A 27 -7.30 -25.17 1.93
CA TYR A 27 -6.81 -25.16 0.56
C TYR A 27 -7.96 -25.03 -0.44
N ASN A 28 -7.90 -24.09 -1.34
CA ASN A 28 -8.96 -23.83 -2.34
C ASN A 28 -8.62 -24.37 -3.75
N GLY A 29 -7.57 -25.16 -3.87
CA GLY A 29 -7.09 -25.69 -5.15
C GLY A 29 -6.13 -24.75 -5.91
N ILE A 30 -5.84 -23.56 -5.40
CA ILE A 30 -5.04 -22.54 -6.08
C ILE A 30 -3.86 -22.07 -5.22
N TYR A 31 -4.09 -21.82 -3.92
CA TYR A 31 -3.07 -21.32 -2.99
C TYR A 31 -3.21 -21.91 -1.60
N ASP A 32 -2.09 -21.98 -0.90
CA ASP A 32 -2.03 -22.29 0.52
C ASP A 32 -2.33 -21.03 1.34
N ARG A 33 -3.10 -21.18 2.40
CA ARG A 33 -3.33 -20.15 3.39
C ARG A 33 -2.51 -20.42 4.63
N TYR A 34 -1.82 -19.42 5.15
CA TYR A 34 -1.09 -19.51 6.40
C TYR A 34 -1.97 -19.20 7.61
N ALA A 35 -1.62 -19.78 8.76
CA ALA A 35 -2.41 -19.67 9.98
C ALA A 35 -2.46 -18.25 10.57
N ASN A 36 -1.41 -17.47 10.33
CA ASN A 36 -1.28 -16.12 10.89
C ASN A 36 -1.03 -15.09 9.79
N PRO A 37 -1.54 -13.85 9.95
CA PRO A 37 -1.11 -12.74 9.11
C PRO A 37 0.38 -12.47 9.35
N VAL A 38 1.10 -12.09 8.28
CA VAL A 38 2.54 -11.83 8.33
C VAL A 38 2.87 -10.47 8.97
N LEU A 39 1.94 -9.53 8.91
CA LEU A 39 2.04 -8.21 9.54
C LEU A 39 0.72 -7.84 10.25
N THR A 40 0.85 -7.28 11.44
CA THR A 40 -0.23 -6.66 12.21
C THR A 40 0.28 -5.38 12.86
N ARG A 41 -0.58 -4.62 13.53
CA ARG A 41 -0.14 -3.42 14.29
C ARG A 41 0.92 -3.74 15.35
N GLU A 42 0.91 -4.94 15.90
CA GLU A 42 1.85 -5.37 16.95
C GLU A 42 3.28 -5.58 16.40
N HIS A 43 3.44 -5.70 15.07
CA HIS A 43 4.77 -5.74 14.41
C HIS A 43 5.41 -4.36 14.29
N ILE A 44 4.65 -3.27 14.45
CA ILE A 44 5.17 -1.89 14.38
C ILE A 44 6.22 -1.69 15.46
N PRO A 45 7.41 -1.14 15.12
CA PRO A 45 8.47 -0.89 16.07
C PRO A 45 7.99 -0.05 17.25
N LEU A 46 8.29 -0.47 18.47
CA LEU A 46 7.82 0.21 19.69
C LEU A 46 8.25 1.67 19.76
N HIS A 47 9.45 1.99 19.24
CA HIS A 47 9.94 3.38 19.22
C HIS A 47 9.21 4.30 18.24
N TRP A 48 8.38 3.75 17.32
CA TRP A 48 7.48 4.59 16.53
C TRP A 48 6.23 4.96 17.34
N ARG A 49 5.75 4.02 18.13
CA ARG A 49 4.49 4.14 18.86
C ARG A 49 4.65 4.87 20.18
N PHE A 50 5.76 4.64 20.88
CA PHE A 50 5.99 5.14 22.23
C PHE A 50 7.25 6.02 22.32
N ASP A 51 7.19 7.04 23.18
CA ASP A 51 8.39 7.59 23.75
C ASP A 51 8.89 6.63 24.83
N LEU A 52 10.10 6.12 24.62
CA LEU A 52 10.68 5.07 25.47
C LEU A 52 11.32 5.59 26.75
N ASP A 53 11.43 6.93 26.92
CA ASP A 53 12.02 7.54 28.10
C ASP A 53 10.97 7.75 29.20
N SER A 54 11.18 7.10 30.35
CA SER A 54 10.30 7.22 31.51
C SER A 54 10.25 8.62 32.13
N SER A 55 11.21 9.50 31.84
CA SER A 55 11.20 10.89 32.32
C SER A 55 10.23 11.78 31.53
N THR A 56 10.00 11.46 30.23
CA THR A 56 9.10 12.19 29.34
C THR A 56 7.77 11.45 29.09
N ASN A 57 7.74 10.15 29.37
CA ASN A 57 6.54 9.30 29.27
C ASN A 57 6.39 8.39 30.51
N PRO A 58 6.11 8.93 31.70
CA PRO A 58 6.11 8.17 32.94
C PRO A 58 5.00 7.09 33.00
N TYR A 59 3.92 7.26 32.26
CA TYR A 59 2.82 6.31 32.20
C TYR A 59 2.92 5.34 31.01
N PHE A 60 3.95 5.47 30.18
CA PHE A 60 4.17 4.70 28.97
C PHE A 60 2.97 4.72 28.01
N GLU A 61 2.46 5.90 27.76
CA GLU A 61 1.35 6.13 26.83
C GLU A 61 1.84 6.08 25.40
N GLU A 62 0.97 5.57 24.52
CA GLU A 62 1.22 5.49 23.08
C GLU A 62 1.06 6.87 22.44
N ARG A 63 2.09 7.36 21.75
CA ARG A 63 2.09 8.66 21.06
C ARG A 63 1.52 8.55 19.66
N LEU A 64 1.95 7.53 18.91
CA LEU A 64 1.40 7.23 17.59
C LEU A 64 0.38 6.12 17.74
N GLY A 65 -0.89 6.47 17.80
CA GLY A 65 -1.97 5.51 17.79
C GLY A 65 -2.08 4.83 16.43
N VAL A 66 -1.63 3.57 16.35
CA VAL A 66 -1.79 2.77 15.14
C VAL A 66 -3.08 1.98 15.23
N ASN A 67 -3.97 2.16 14.24
CA ASN A 67 -5.21 1.40 14.11
C ASN A 67 -4.97 0.04 13.46
N ALA A 68 -4.31 0.03 12.29
CA ALA A 68 -4.13 -1.20 11.51
C ALA A 68 -2.88 -1.15 10.63
N VAL A 69 -2.44 -2.35 10.21
CA VAL A 69 -1.43 -2.56 9.16
C VAL A 69 -2.04 -3.52 8.14
N PHE A 70 -2.13 -3.12 6.88
CA PHE A 70 -2.81 -3.89 5.84
C PHE A 70 -2.46 -3.41 4.42
N ASN A 71 -3.06 -4.02 3.39
CA ASN A 71 -2.97 -3.64 1.98
C ASN A 71 -1.53 -3.34 1.51
N ALA A 72 -0.64 -4.30 1.73
CA ALA A 72 0.76 -4.15 1.34
C ALA A 72 0.99 -4.48 -0.13
N GLY A 73 1.77 -3.64 -0.83
CA GLY A 73 2.46 -4.03 -2.05
C GLY A 73 3.66 -4.92 -1.73
N ALA A 74 3.95 -5.91 -2.58
CA ALA A 74 5.02 -6.88 -2.35
C ALA A 74 6.03 -6.90 -3.50
N VAL A 75 7.30 -7.08 -3.19
CA VAL A 75 8.37 -7.26 -4.17
C VAL A 75 9.50 -8.08 -3.57
N LYS A 76 10.27 -8.77 -4.40
CA LYS A 76 11.50 -9.43 -3.96
C LYS A 76 12.72 -8.58 -4.36
N LEU A 77 13.47 -8.11 -3.37
CA LEU A 77 14.61 -7.23 -3.57
C LEU A 77 15.80 -7.67 -2.73
N GLY A 78 16.98 -7.75 -3.34
CA GLY A 78 18.21 -8.14 -2.63
C GLY A 78 18.14 -9.51 -1.94
N GLY A 79 17.36 -10.44 -2.50
CA GLY A 79 17.15 -11.79 -1.92
C GLY A 79 16.07 -11.83 -0.83
N LYS A 80 15.55 -10.70 -0.38
CA LYS A 80 14.49 -10.61 0.64
C LYS A 80 13.11 -10.39 0.02
N TYR A 81 12.09 -10.87 0.72
CA TYR A 81 10.70 -10.51 0.46
C TYR A 81 10.40 -9.20 1.19
N CYS A 82 10.00 -8.18 0.44
CA CYS A 82 9.73 -6.85 0.94
C CYS A 82 8.25 -6.52 0.77
N LEU A 83 7.65 -5.96 1.82
CA LEU A 83 6.30 -5.44 1.82
C LEU A 83 6.34 -3.93 2.07
N VAL A 84 5.68 -3.15 1.23
CA VAL A 84 5.36 -1.75 1.52
C VAL A 84 3.94 -1.72 2.07
N ALA A 85 3.83 -1.73 3.37
CA ALA A 85 2.56 -1.82 4.07
C ALA A 85 1.94 -0.43 4.27
N ARG A 86 0.60 -0.36 4.19
CA ARG A 86 -0.18 0.75 4.71
C ARG A 86 -0.21 0.64 6.23
N VAL A 87 0.23 1.66 6.91
CA VAL A 87 0.04 1.85 8.35
C VAL A 87 -0.98 2.96 8.54
N GLU A 88 -2.13 2.62 9.12
CA GLU A 88 -3.21 3.57 9.38
C GLU A 88 -3.20 3.98 10.85
N GLY A 89 -3.23 5.29 11.08
CA GLY A 89 -3.39 5.88 12.41
C GLY A 89 -4.84 5.85 12.91
N ASN A 90 -5.05 6.15 14.20
CA ASN A 90 -6.37 6.27 14.79
C ASN A 90 -7.18 7.44 14.19
N ASP A 91 -6.49 8.41 13.59
CA ASP A 91 -7.04 9.54 12.84
C ASP A 91 -7.47 9.18 11.39
N ARG A 92 -7.34 7.89 11.02
CA ARG A 92 -7.62 7.38 9.67
C ARG A 92 -6.67 7.88 8.57
N LYS A 93 -5.61 8.60 8.94
CA LYS A 93 -4.54 8.92 8.01
C LYS A 93 -3.54 7.79 7.93
N SER A 94 -2.89 7.67 6.79
CA SER A 94 -2.00 6.55 6.50
C SER A 94 -0.63 7.03 6.07
N PHE A 95 0.35 6.18 6.31
CA PHE A 95 1.69 6.30 5.75
C PHE A 95 2.19 4.92 5.31
N PHE A 96 3.26 4.89 4.53
CA PHE A 96 3.87 3.66 4.05
C PHE A 96 5.08 3.28 4.89
N ALA A 97 5.26 1.97 5.08
CA ALA A 97 6.40 1.44 5.79
C ALA A 97 6.88 0.13 5.17
N VAL A 98 8.20 -0.05 5.07
CA VAL A 98 8.81 -1.26 4.53
C VAL A 98 9.01 -2.28 5.64
N ALA A 99 8.55 -3.51 5.40
CA ALA A 99 8.89 -4.67 6.20
C ALA A 99 9.57 -5.74 5.34
N GLU A 100 10.56 -6.43 5.87
CA GLU A 100 11.39 -7.40 5.17
C GLU A 100 11.40 -8.76 5.86
N SER A 101 11.48 -9.82 5.04
CA SER A 101 11.63 -11.21 5.50
C SER A 101 12.52 -12.00 4.54
N ASP A 102 13.29 -12.93 5.07
CA ASP A 102 14.06 -13.88 4.26
C ASP A 102 13.18 -15.01 3.71
N LYS A 103 12.02 -15.27 4.31
CA LYS A 103 11.14 -16.40 3.97
C LYS A 103 9.85 -16.02 3.24
N GLY A 104 9.37 -14.79 3.40
CA GLY A 104 8.14 -14.29 2.78
C GLY A 104 6.83 -14.75 3.42
N THR A 105 6.86 -15.70 4.32
CA THR A 105 5.68 -16.25 5.02
C THR A 105 5.67 -15.99 6.52
N GLU A 106 6.84 -15.61 7.07
CA GLU A 106 7.06 -15.34 8.49
C GLU A 106 8.27 -14.44 8.69
N GLY A 107 8.49 -13.93 9.90
CA GLY A 107 9.69 -13.21 10.28
C GLY A 107 9.81 -11.82 9.66
N PHE A 108 8.71 -11.22 9.23
CA PHE A 108 8.74 -9.85 8.72
C PHE A 108 9.08 -8.87 9.83
N ARG A 109 10.02 -7.97 9.53
CA ARG A 109 10.42 -6.87 10.42
C ARG A 109 10.39 -5.55 9.66
N PHE A 110 9.78 -4.55 10.25
CA PHE A 110 9.83 -3.20 9.71
C PHE A 110 11.25 -2.64 9.74
N ARG A 111 11.60 -1.83 8.75
CA ARG A 111 12.80 -0.99 8.77
C ARG A 111 12.75 0.00 9.93
N SER A 112 13.82 0.74 10.16
CA SER A 112 13.94 1.63 11.32
C SER A 112 12.99 2.85 11.29
N HIS A 113 12.53 3.25 10.12
CA HIS A 113 11.64 4.40 9.93
C HIS A 113 10.64 4.19 8.78
N PRO A 114 9.51 4.89 8.80
CA PRO A 114 8.55 4.91 7.70
C PRO A 114 9.15 5.52 6.42
N ILE A 115 8.50 5.23 5.29
CA ILE A 115 8.81 5.89 4.01
C ILE A 115 8.41 7.37 4.12
N ARG A 116 9.34 8.25 3.77
CA ARG A 116 9.05 9.67 3.57
C ARG A 116 8.60 9.89 2.13
N MET A 117 7.29 9.72 1.89
CA MET A 117 6.73 9.96 0.57
C MET A 117 6.62 11.46 0.32
N PRO A 118 7.25 11.99 -0.76
CA PRO A 118 7.05 13.38 -1.12
C PRO A 118 5.58 13.68 -1.47
N VAL A 119 5.13 14.87 -1.17
CA VAL A 119 3.80 15.38 -1.50
C VAL A 119 3.88 16.16 -2.82
N ASN A 120 2.96 15.91 -3.75
CA ASN A 120 2.94 16.61 -5.04
C ASN A 120 2.18 17.94 -4.96
N THR A 121 1.08 17.98 -4.21
CA THR A 121 0.20 19.16 -4.12
C THR A 121 -0.26 19.37 -2.68
N GLU A 122 -0.51 20.61 -2.30
CA GLU A 122 -0.91 20.97 -0.93
C GLU A 122 -2.29 20.45 -0.52
N ASP A 123 -3.12 20.07 -1.49
CA ASP A 123 -4.45 19.51 -1.28
C ASP A 123 -4.46 18.01 -0.98
N GLU A 124 -3.30 17.33 -1.06
CA GLU A 124 -3.19 15.93 -0.67
C GLU A 124 -3.44 15.75 0.83
N THR A 125 -4.43 14.95 1.17
CA THR A 125 -4.86 14.74 2.57
C THR A 125 -4.52 13.35 3.10
N ASN A 126 -4.32 12.37 2.21
CA ASN A 126 -4.01 10.99 2.58
C ASN A 126 -3.41 10.22 1.41
N VAL A 127 -2.53 9.25 1.70
CA VAL A 127 -1.97 8.31 0.72
C VAL A 127 -2.07 6.89 1.26
N TYR A 128 -2.49 5.91 0.43
CA TYR A 128 -2.67 4.54 0.89
C TYR A 128 -2.71 3.51 -0.24
N ASP A 129 -2.67 2.23 0.14
CA ASP A 129 -2.88 1.06 -0.72
C ASP A 129 -1.91 0.98 -1.90
N MET A 130 -0.60 1.09 -1.62
CA MET A 130 0.43 1.00 -2.65
C MET A 130 0.51 -0.41 -3.24
N ARG A 131 0.50 -0.49 -4.56
CA ARG A 131 0.83 -1.68 -5.35
C ARG A 131 2.23 -1.53 -5.90
N LEU A 132 3.08 -2.53 -5.70
CA LEU A 132 4.46 -2.52 -6.20
C LEU A 132 4.57 -3.31 -7.49
N THR A 133 5.31 -2.76 -8.43
CA THR A 133 5.65 -3.44 -9.69
C THR A 133 7.14 -3.26 -9.96
N GLN A 134 7.86 -4.37 -10.04
CA GLN A 134 9.22 -4.37 -10.59
C GLN A 134 9.11 -4.43 -12.10
N HIS A 135 9.38 -3.29 -12.74
CA HIS A 135 9.18 -3.10 -14.17
C HIS A 135 10.45 -3.45 -14.97
N GLU A 136 10.28 -3.86 -16.22
CA GLU A 136 11.39 -4.26 -17.09
C GLU A 136 12.36 -3.13 -17.43
N ASP A 137 11.97 -1.85 -17.27
CA ASP A 137 12.87 -0.70 -17.35
C ASP A 137 13.86 -0.61 -16.16
N GLY A 138 13.74 -1.55 -15.24
CA GLY A 138 14.62 -1.72 -14.09
C GLY A 138 14.26 -0.84 -12.89
N TRP A 139 13.12 -0.14 -12.87
CA TRP A 139 12.59 0.54 -11.69
C TRP A 139 11.59 -0.35 -10.94
N ILE A 140 11.44 -0.07 -9.65
CA ILE A 140 10.31 -0.50 -8.85
C ILE A 140 9.36 0.67 -8.74
N TYR A 141 8.15 0.50 -9.25
CA TYR A 141 7.10 1.50 -9.17
C TYR A 141 6.12 1.16 -8.04
N GLY A 142 5.73 2.18 -7.29
CA GLY A 142 4.60 2.15 -6.40
C GLY A 142 3.46 2.95 -7.00
N VAL A 143 2.31 2.31 -7.22
CA VAL A 143 1.07 3.00 -7.60
C VAL A 143 0.11 2.92 -6.42
N PHE A 144 -0.42 4.05 -5.99
CA PHE A 144 -1.20 4.14 -4.76
C PHE A 144 -2.34 5.15 -4.87
N CYS A 145 -3.29 5.05 -3.96
CA CYS A 145 -4.37 6.02 -3.88
C CYS A 145 -3.91 7.30 -3.18
N VAL A 146 -4.28 8.43 -3.75
CA VAL A 146 -4.12 9.78 -3.19
C VAL A 146 -5.50 10.37 -2.98
N GLU A 147 -5.80 10.77 -1.77
CA GLU A 147 -6.98 11.59 -1.48
C GLU A 147 -6.62 13.06 -1.48
N LYS A 148 -7.41 13.84 -2.18
CA LYS A 148 -7.28 15.30 -2.25
C LYS A 148 -8.53 15.98 -1.71
N SER A 149 -8.34 17.07 -1.01
CA SER A 149 -9.46 17.89 -0.55
C SER A 149 -10.12 18.57 -1.74
N ALA A 150 -11.44 18.54 -1.80
CA ALA A 150 -12.21 19.34 -2.76
C ALA A 150 -12.35 20.82 -2.33
N GLY A 151 -11.70 21.23 -1.23
CA GLY A 151 -11.82 22.57 -0.69
C GLY A 151 -13.11 22.81 0.12
N THR A 152 -13.89 21.77 0.38
CA THR A 152 -15.10 21.80 1.20
C THR A 152 -14.84 21.20 2.58
N ALA A 153 -15.74 21.47 3.53
CA ALA A 153 -15.69 20.84 4.86
C ALA A 153 -16.26 19.41 4.85
N ASP A 154 -16.91 18.99 3.78
CA ASP A 154 -17.48 17.65 3.64
C ASP A 154 -16.41 16.69 3.11
N LEU A 155 -16.03 15.71 3.92
CA LEU A 155 -15.05 14.69 3.54
C LEU A 155 -15.54 13.77 2.41
N SER A 156 -16.84 13.70 2.16
CA SER A 156 -17.41 12.93 1.05
C SER A 156 -17.13 13.56 -0.31
N ASP A 157 -16.78 14.83 -0.35
CA ASP A 157 -16.38 15.55 -1.56
C ASP A 157 -14.91 15.29 -1.96
N ALA A 158 -14.15 14.56 -1.15
CA ALA A 158 -12.76 14.25 -1.45
C ALA A 158 -12.62 13.52 -2.79
N VAL A 159 -11.57 13.88 -3.54
CA VAL A 159 -11.26 13.30 -4.85
C VAL A 159 -10.17 12.26 -4.68
N ALA A 160 -10.28 11.14 -5.38
CA ALA A 160 -9.26 10.10 -5.39
C ALA A 160 -8.51 10.07 -6.73
N SER A 161 -7.18 10.13 -6.69
CA SER A 161 -6.30 9.95 -7.85
C SER A 161 -5.33 8.80 -7.64
N ALA A 162 -4.71 8.33 -8.72
CA ALA A 162 -3.66 7.32 -8.65
C ALA A 162 -2.29 8.00 -8.63
N GLY A 163 -1.65 8.00 -7.48
CA GLY A 163 -0.29 8.48 -7.31
C GLY A 163 0.73 7.48 -7.83
N ILE A 164 1.83 7.98 -8.39
CA ILE A 164 2.95 7.17 -8.87
C ILE A 164 4.23 7.62 -8.16
N ALA A 165 5.01 6.66 -7.70
CA ALA A 165 6.37 6.89 -7.24
C ALA A 165 7.27 5.75 -7.72
N ARG A 166 8.59 6.00 -7.80
CA ARG A 166 9.57 4.98 -8.18
C ARG A 166 10.76 4.94 -7.24
N THR A 167 11.40 3.79 -7.18
CA THR A 167 12.57 3.55 -6.34
C THR A 167 13.46 2.43 -6.92
N LYS A 168 14.69 2.33 -6.40
CA LYS A 168 15.59 1.19 -6.65
C LYS A 168 15.83 0.34 -5.40
N ASP A 169 15.50 0.87 -4.22
CA ASP A 169 15.93 0.32 -2.93
C ASP A 169 14.82 0.29 -1.85
N LEU A 170 13.61 0.76 -2.19
CA LEU A 170 12.47 0.94 -1.28
C LEU A 170 12.74 1.94 -0.13
N GLU A 171 13.83 2.70 -0.21
CA GLU A 171 14.23 3.71 0.78
C GLU A 171 14.11 5.11 0.19
N ASN A 172 14.73 5.30 -0.97
CA ASN A 172 14.75 6.57 -1.68
C ASN A 172 13.66 6.56 -2.75
N TRP A 173 12.64 7.37 -2.55
CA TRP A 173 11.48 7.44 -3.42
C TRP A 173 11.45 8.75 -4.21
N GLU A 174 11.28 8.63 -5.50
CA GLU A 174 10.97 9.74 -6.39
C GLU A 174 9.47 9.74 -6.67
N ARG A 175 8.79 10.78 -6.22
CA ARG A 175 7.37 10.99 -6.50
C ARG A 175 7.23 11.56 -7.91
N LEU A 176 6.44 10.86 -8.75
CA LEU A 176 6.08 11.32 -10.09
C LEU A 176 4.70 12.01 -10.04
N PRO A 177 4.32 12.79 -11.08
CA PRO A 177 2.97 13.27 -11.23
C PRO A 177 1.95 12.13 -11.17
N ASP A 178 0.76 12.42 -10.65
CA ASP A 178 -0.33 11.44 -10.60
C ASP A 178 -0.75 11.02 -12.00
N LEU A 179 -1.20 9.77 -12.14
CA LEU A 179 -1.78 9.26 -13.37
C LEU A 179 -3.01 10.09 -13.75
N VAL A 180 -3.04 10.55 -14.97
CA VAL A 180 -4.20 11.23 -15.57
C VAL A 180 -4.96 10.26 -16.45
N THR A 181 -6.25 10.10 -16.19
CA THR A 181 -7.18 9.33 -17.02
C THR A 181 -8.27 10.28 -17.53
N LEU A 182 -8.27 10.58 -18.83
CA LEU A 182 -9.08 11.69 -19.36
C LEU A 182 -10.59 11.45 -19.26
N ARG A 183 -11.02 10.19 -19.31
CA ARG A 183 -12.46 9.84 -19.28
C ARG A 183 -13.00 9.55 -17.89
N SER A 184 -12.11 9.19 -16.95
CA SER A 184 -12.46 8.81 -15.60
C SER A 184 -11.40 9.33 -14.63
N PRO A 185 -11.42 10.63 -14.29
CA PRO A 185 -10.35 11.28 -13.54
C PRO A 185 -10.16 10.71 -12.12
N GLN A 186 -11.21 10.14 -11.53
CA GLN A 186 -11.10 9.50 -10.23
C GLN A 186 -10.73 8.02 -10.38
N GLN A 187 -9.65 7.62 -9.71
CA GLN A 187 -9.08 6.29 -9.80
C GLN A 187 -8.69 5.76 -8.41
N ARG A 188 -8.91 4.46 -8.18
CA ARG A 188 -8.39 3.74 -7.02
C ARG A 188 -7.84 2.38 -7.44
N ASN A 189 -6.94 1.81 -6.63
CA ASN A 189 -6.41 0.46 -6.86
C ASN A 189 -5.87 0.23 -8.28
N VAL A 190 -5.24 1.25 -8.85
CA VAL A 190 -4.56 1.14 -10.13
C VAL A 190 -3.32 0.29 -9.98
N THR A 191 -3.03 -0.53 -10.98
CA THR A 191 -1.85 -1.41 -11.00
C THR A 191 -1.10 -1.22 -12.31
N LEU A 192 0.21 -0.99 -12.22
CA LEU A 192 1.11 -0.97 -13.38
C LEU A 192 1.49 -2.43 -13.71
N LEU A 193 1.50 -2.79 -14.99
CA LEU A 193 2.03 -4.07 -15.44
C LEU A 193 3.56 -4.07 -15.38
N PRO A 194 4.22 -5.25 -15.22
CA PRO A 194 5.67 -5.32 -15.13
C PRO A 194 6.39 -5.14 -16.46
N GLU A 195 5.69 -5.24 -17.57
CA GLU A 195 6.21 -5.21 -18.93
C GLU A 195 5.55 -4.10 -19.75
N PHE A 196 6.27 -3.61 -20.75
CA PHE A 196 5.65 -2.76 -21.75
C PHE A 196 4.64 -3.53 -22.60
N VAL A 197 3.56 -2.88 -22.97
CA VAL A 197 2.61 -3.37 -23.95
C VAL A 197 2.61 -2.40 -25.14
N ASP A 198 2.90 -2.90 -26.32
CA ASP A 198 3.09 -2.07 -27.53
C ASP A 198 4.09 -0.91 -27.33
N GLY A 199 5.14 -1.17 -26.52
CA GLY A 199 6.20 -0.19 -26.21
C GLY A 199 5.79 0.89 -25.22
N LYS A 200 4.63 0.75 -24.54
CA LYS A 200 4.08 1.74 -23.59
C LYS A 200 3.90 1.14 -22.20
N TYR A 201 3.85 2.00 -21.20
CA TYR A 201 3.46 1.61 -19.84
C TYR A 201 1.98 1.24 -19.81
N ALA A 202 1.69 0.06 -19.29
CA ALA A 202 0.34 -0.50 -19.29
C ALA A 202 -0.24 -0.55 -17.86
N PHE A 203 -1.49 -0.11 -17.72
CA PHE A 203 -2.17 -0.04 -16.43
C PHE A 203 -3.49 -0.80 -16.45
N TYR A 204 -3.75 -1.52 -15.36
CA TYR A 204 -5.12 -1.83 -14.98
C TYR A 204 -5.65 -0.70 -14.12
N THR A 205 -6.75 -0.10 -14.54
CA THR A 205 -7.40 1.03 -13.88
C THR A 205 -8.71 0.60 -13.23
N ARG A 206 -9.18 1.41 -12.30
CA ARG A 206 -10.48 1.25 -11.69
C ARG A 206 -11.19 2.60 -11.61
N PRO A 207 -11.92 2.96 -12.67
CA PRO A 207 -12.73 4.17 -12.71
C PRO A 207 -13.75 4.20 -11.58
N MET A 208 -13.94 5.39 -11.00
CA MET A 208 -14.90 5.63 -9.93
C MET A 208 -15.79 6.82 -10.28
N ASP A 209 -17.08 6.70 -9.92
CA ASP A 209 -18.03 7.80 -10.11
C ASP A 209 -17.97 8.81 -8.95
N GLY A 210 -17.49 8.36 -7.77
CA GLY A 210 -17.35 9.17 -6.58
C GLY A 210 -16.37 8.59 -5.58
N PHE A 211 -16.00 9.37 -4.55
CA PHE A 211 -14.97 9.01 -3.58
C PHE A 211 -15.28 7.72 -2.80
N ILE A 212 -16.51 7.59 -2.29
CA ILE A 212 -16.93 6.45 -1.45
C ILE A 212 -17.63 5.38 -2.27
N GLU A 213 -18.28 5.75 -3.37
CA GLU A 213 -18.97 4.79 -4.20
C GLU A 213 -17.99 3.83 -4.88
N THR A 214 -18.25 2.56 -4.71
CA THR A 214 -17.45 1.50 -5.34
C THR A 214 -17.87 1.25 -6.79
N GLY A 215 -18.56 2.22 -7.40
CA GLY A 215 -18.96 2.25 -8.78
C GLY A 215 -20.03 1.24 -9.14
N SER A 216 -21.22 1.70 -9.46
CA SER A 216 -22.26 0.86 -10.09
C SER A 216 -21.86 0.42 -11.50
N GLY A 217 -21.01 1.19 -12.14
CA GLY A 217 -20.43 0.92 -13.45
C GLY A 217 -19.06 0.26 -13.42
N GLY A 218 -18.49 0.08 -12.21
CA GLY A 218 -17.13 -0.38 -12.02
C GLY A 218 -16.84 -1.67 -12.79
N GLY A 219 -15.70 -1.78 -13.22
CA GLY A 219 -15.05 -2.88 -13.86
C GLY A 219 -13.57 -2.54 -13.83
N ILE A 220 -12.77 -3.39 -14.42
CA ILE A 220 -11.35 -3.14 -14.60
C ILE A 220 -11.17 -2.48 -15.96
N GLY A 221 -10.58 -1.30 -16.00
CA GLY A 221 -10.11 -0.65 -17.19
C GLY A 221 -8.69 -1.09 -17.53
N PHE A 222 -8.35 -1.02 -18.80
CA PHE A 222 -6.98 -1.20 -19.30
C PHE A 222 -6.60 0.02 -20.13
N GLY A 223 -5.47 0.63 -19.85
CA GLY A 223 -4.99 1.81 -20.54
C GLY A 223 -3.48 1.82 -20.72
N LEU A 224 -3.00 2.57 -21.68
CA LEU A 224 -1.60 2.71 -22.02
C LEU A 224 -1.16 4.18 -21.89
N ALA A 225 0.04 4.38 -21.35
CA ALA A 225 0.70 5.70 -21.27
C ALA A 225 2.08 5.63 -21.95
N GLU A 226 2.40 6.65 -22.73
CA GLU A 226 3.69 6.74 -23.46
C GLU A 226 4.86 6.98 -22.49
N ASP A 227 4.65 7.80 -21.48
CA ASP A 227 5.67 8.27 -20.54
C ASP A 227 5.18 8.14 -19.10
N ILE A 228 5.91 7.39 -18.29
CA ILE A 228 5.57 7.20 -16.87
C ILE A 228 5.82 8.46 -16.03
N THR A 229 6.69 9.36 -16.49
CA THR A 229 7.00 10.60 -15.78
C THR A 229 5.90 11.66 -15.92
N HIS A 230 5.01 11.47 -16.90
CA HIS A 230 3.81 12.26 -17.14
C HIS A 230 2.73 11.34 -17.70
N ALA A 231 2.32 10.34 -16.89
CA ALA A 231 1.43 9.28 -17.34
C ALA A 231 0.02 9.80 -17.63
N VAL A 232 -0.38 9.73 -18.91
CA VAL A 232 -1.72 10.08 -19.38
C VAL A 232 -2.32 8.89 -20.15
N ILE A 233 -3.50 8.50 -19.76
CA ILE A 233 -4.31 7.49 -20.46
C ILE A 233 -5.49 8.18 -21.13
N ASP A 234 -5.49 8.21 -22.45
CA ASP A 234 -6.55 8.83 -23.24
C ASP A 234 -7.80 7.93 -23.31
N GLU A 235 -7.59 6.63 -23.44
CA GLU A 235 -8.65 5.64 -23.54
C GLU A 235 -8.46 4.47 -22.60
N GLU A 236 -9.49 4.20 -21.81
CA GLU A 236 -9.60 3.01 -20.96
C GLU A 236 -10.51 1.99 -21.64
N ARG A 237 -9.95 0.82 -21.95
CA ARG A 237 -10.74 -0.31 -22.45
C ARG A 237 -11.31 -1.07 -21.26
N MET A 238 -12.63 -0.98 -21.06
CA MET A 238 -13.31 -1.71 -20.00
C MET A 238 -13.35 -3.19 -20.30
N THR A 239 -12.90 -4.01 -19.36
CA THR A 239 -12.93 -5.47 -19.49
C THR A 239 -14.31 -6.02 -19.15
N SER A 240 -14.77 -7.03 -19.89
CA SER A 240 -16.03 -7.73 -19.61
C SER A 240 -15.84 -8.96 -18.71
N ILE A 241 -14.84 -8.93 -17.83
CA ILE A 241 -14.43 -10.05 -16.95
C ILE A 241 -15.56 -10.50 -16.01
N ARG A 242 -16.57 -9.68 -15.79
CA ARG A 242 -17.75 -9.99 -14.95
C ARG A 242 -18.41 -11.36 -15.24
N ARG A 243 -18.28 -11.87 -16.45
CA ARG A 243 -18.89 -13.16 -16.83
C ARG A 243 -18.15 -14.38 -16.26
N TYR A 244 -16.92 -14.22 -15.81
CA TYR A 244 -16.06 -15.35 -15.51
C TYR A 244 -15.82 -15.56 -14.01
N HIS A 245 -16.39 -14.72 -13.13
CA HIS A 245 -16.19 -14.79 -11.67
C HIS A 245 -14.72 -14.99 -11.30
N THR A 246 -13.82 -14.26 -11.97
CA THR A 246 -12.40 -14.43 -11.74
C THR A 246 -12.01 -13.92 -10.36
N ILE A 247 -11.01 -14.54 -9.78
CA ILE A 247 -10.41 -14.09 -8.50
C ILE A 247 -9.76 -12.71 -8.60
N THR A 248 -9.54 -12.22 -9.81
CA THR A 248 -8.88 -10.94 -10.10
C THR A 248 -9.85 -9.77 -10.12
N GLU A 249 -11.14 -9.99 -10.36
CA GLU A 249 -12.15 -8.95 -10.31
C GLU A 249 -12.90 -9.03 -8.99
N SER A 250 -12.83 -7.99 -8.21
CA SER A 250 -13.55 -7.85 -6.96
C SER A 250 -14.34 -6.55 -6.95
N LYS A 251 -15.25 -6.43 -5.99
CA LYS A 251 -15.96 -5.17 -5.73
C LYS A 251 -15.01 -3.98 -5.54
N ASN A 252 -13.80 -4.25 -5.10
CA ASN A 252 -12.77 -3.24 -4.80
C ASN A 252 -11.72 -3.09 -5.91
N GLY A 253 -11.92 -3.69 -7.08
CA GLY A 253 -11.03 -3.58 -8.24
C GLY A 253 -10.19 -4.83 -8.49
N ALA A 254 -9.17 -4.70 -9.34
CA ALA A 254 -8.26 -5.78 -9.64
C ALA A 254 -7.51 -6.23 -8.38
N GLY A 255 -7.49 -7.51 -8.12
CA GLY A 255 -6.61 -8.10 -7.12
C GLY A 255 -5.16 -7.99 -7.59
N ALA A 256 -4.28 -7.51 -6.74
CA ALA A 256 -2.84 -7.52 -6.96
C ALA A 256 -2.20 -8.69 -6.25
#